data_bf4469bf979906e128bd8ffe6ba9aafb
#
_entry.id   bf4469bf979906e128bd8ffe6ba9aafb
#
_cell.length_a   1.000
_cell.length_b   1.000
_cell.length_c   1.000
_cell.angle_alpha   90.00
_cell.angle_beta   90.00
_cell.angle_gamma   90.00
#
_symmetry.space_group_name_H-M   'P 1'
#
loop_
_entity.id
_entity.type
_entity.pdbx_description
1 polymer ?
#
loop_
_entity_poly.entity_id
_entity_poly.type
_entity_poly.pdbx_seq_one_letter_code
_entity_poly.pdbx_strand_id
1 'polypeptide(L)'
;CNELRDNGGNEPEQYTITAPNSFSGGYQYYYNHINEPDRARIYFNGRLVLDTQCVGGSKTEDLNIRGGGQVRVVIDPSCKGKNSSTAWDFKLICPVN
;
A
#
# COMPACT_ATOMS: atom_id res chain seq x y z
N CYS A 1 7.48 8.52 10.99
CA CYS A 1 6.59 7.39 11.21
C CYS A 1 7.35 6.08 11.03
N ASN A 2 6.76 4.99 11.49
CA ASN A 2 7.37 3.68 11.35
C ASN A 2 6.98 3.04 10.03
N GLU A 3 7.85 2.14 9.56
CA GLU A 3 7.53 1.36 8.38
C GLU A 3 6.39 0.39 8.68
N LEU A 4 5.40 0.33 7.81
CA LEU A 4 4.33 -0.66 7.85
C LEU A 4 4.61 -1.69 6.76
N ARG A 5 4.64 -2.97 7.12
CA ARG A 5 4.80 -4.05 6.14
C ARG A 5 3.91 -5.22 6.50
N ASP A 6 3.43 -5.90 5.47
CA ASP A 6 2.69 -7.14 5.65
C ASP A 6 2.66 -7.93 4.34
N ASN A 7 2.12 -9.13 4.42
CA ASN A 7 1.92 -9.99 3.26
C ASN A 7 0.59 -10.74 3.43
N GLY A 8 0.12 -11.32 2.37
CA GLY A 8 -1.13 -12.07 2.41
C GLY A 8 -1.35 -12.92 1.17
N GLY A 9 -2.52 -13.50 1.11
CA GLY A 9 -2.94 -14.38 0.04
C GLY A 9 -4.24 -13.89 -0.60
N ASN A 10 -5.25 -14.75 -0.62
CA ASN A 10 -6.47 -14.51 -1.39
C ASN A 10 -7.57 -13.77 -0.62
N GLU A 11 -7.25 -13.22 0.56
CA GLU A 11 -8.22 -12.48 1.37
C GLU A 11 -8.00 -10.97 1.22
N PRO A 12 -9.06 -10.17 1.05
CA PRO A 12 -8.93 -8.72 1.09
C PRO A 12 -8.43 -8.26 2.45
N GLU A 13 -7.54 -7.29 2.46
CA GLU A 13 -6.92 -6.78 3.68
C GLU A 13 -6.93 -5.27 3.71
N GLN A 14 -6.95 -4.70 4.90
CA GLN A 14 -6.92 -3.27 5.09
C GLN A 14 -6.04 -2.93 6.28
N TYR A 15 -5.20 -1.92 6.11
CA TYR A 15 -4.23 -1.51 7.11
C TYR A 15 -4.29 0.00 7.28
N THR A 16 -4.06 0.46 8.51
CA THR A 16 -4.04 1.90 8.79
C THR A 16 -2.83 2.22 9.65
N ILE A 17 -2.11 3.27 9.28
CA ILE A 17 -1.02 3.83 10.09
C ILE A 17 -1.22 5.33 10.18
N THR A 18 -0.90 5.89 11.35
CA THR A 18 -1.04 7.32 11.59
C THR A 18 0.32 7.91 11.90
N ALA A 19 0.73 8.90 11.10
CA ALA A 19 1.93 9.67 11.37
C ALA A 19 1.54 10.88 12.23
N PRO A 20 2.37 11.24 13.23
CA PRO A 20 2.05 12.37 14.10
C PRO A 20 2.12 13.69 13.33
N ASN A 21 1.44 14.71 13.85
CA ASN A 21 1.42 16.04 13.21
C ASN A 21 2.81 16.65 13.05
N SER A 22 3.76 16.24 13.90
CA SER A 22 5.15 16.70 13.80
C SER A 22 5.93 16.07 12.66
N PHE A 23 5.41 15.01 12.06
CA PHE A 23 6.08 14.38 10.93
C PHE A 23 5.94 15.28 9.69
N SER A 24 7.06 15.55 9.01
CA SER A 24 7.05 16.41 7.82
C SER A 24 7.61 15.71 6.58
N GLY A 25 7.93 14.42 6.70
CA GLY A 25 8.50 13.66 5.59
C GLY A 25 7.48 13.19 4.58
N GLY A 26 7.99 12.59 3.52
CA GLY A 26 7.18 11.98 2.48
C GLY A 26 6.95 10.49 2.72
N TYR A 27 6.25 9.87 1.79
CA TYR A 27 5.88 8.47 1.89
C TYR A 27 6.20 7.77 0.59
N GLN A 28 6.64 6.52 0.69
CA GLN A 28 6.84 5.64 -0.45
C GLN A 28 6.09 4.34 -0.20
N TYR A 29 5.59 3.74 -1.27
CA TYR A 29 4.91 2.47 -1.22
C TYR A 29 5.59 1.48 -2.15
N TYR A 30 6.13 0.41 -1.56
CA TYR A 30 6.68 -0.71 -2.32
C TYR A 30 5.67 -1.85 -2.29
N TYR A 31 5.43 -2.47 -3.44
CA TYR A 31 4.61 -3.67 -3.48
C TYR A 31 5.25 -4.74 -4.35
N ASN A 32 4.93 -5.97 -4.04
CA ASN A 32 5.25 -7.11 -4.89
C ASN A 32 4.01 -7.99 -4.96
N HIS A 33 3.35 -8.00 -6.10
CA HIS A 33 2.16 -8.81 -6.34
C HIS A 33 2.50 -10.17 -6.94
N ILE A 34 3.79 -10.45 -7.09
CA ILE A 34 4.35 -11.73 -7.51
C ILE A 34 3.79 -12.11 -8.89
N ASN A 35 3.15 -13.26 -9.04
CA ASN A 35 2.72 -13.77 -10.34
C ASN A 35 1.28 -13.44 -10.70
N GLU A 36 0.42 -13.32 -9.71
CA GLU A 36 -0.99 -13.07 -9.93
C GLU A 36 -1.31 -11.60 -9.69
N PRO A 37 -2.12 -10.97 -10.56
CA PRO A 37 -2.45 -9.56 -10.35
C PRO A 37 -3.23 -9.31 -9.07
N ASP A 38 -2.80 -8.29 -8.35
CA ASP A 38 -3.51 -7.77 -7.19
C ASP A 38 -3.62 -6.26 -7.35
N ARG A 39 -4.53 -5.67 -6.60
CA ARG A 39 -4.75 -4.23 -6.65
C ARG A 39 -4.58 -3.63 -5.26
N ALA A 40 -3.81 -2.55 -5.17
CA ALA A 40 -3.66 -1.79 -3.93
C ALA A 40 -4.14 -0.37 -4.15
N ARG A 41 -4.88 0.14 -3.17
CA ARG A 41 -5.32 1.54 -3.15
C ARG A 41 -4.86 2.15 -1.83
N ILE A 42 -4.30 3.34 -1.91
CA ILE A 42 -3.77 4.05 -0.75
C ILE A 42 -4.51 5.36 -0.60
N TYR A 43 -5.01 5.60 0.62
CA TYR A 43 -5.74 6.81 0.96
C TYR A 43 -4.95 7.59 2.01
N PHE A 44 -4.85 8.88 1.84
CA PHE A 44 -4.24 9.78 2.83
C PHE A 44 -5.31 10.76 3.32
N ASN A 45 -5.60 10.69 4.61
CA ASN A 45 -6.68 11.48 5.23
C ASN A 45 -8.00 11.33 4.47
N GLY A 46 -8.29 10.09 4.03
CA GLY A 46 -9.52 9.75 3.33
C GLY A 46 -9.51 9.98 1.82
N ARG A 47 -8.45 10.56 1.27
CA ARG A 47 -8.36 10.85 -0.15
C ARG A 47 -7.47 9.82 -0.85
N LEU A 48 -7.93 9.30 -1.98
CA LEU A 48 -7.15 8.35 -2.78
C LEU A 48 -5.91 9.04 -3.37
N VAL A 49 -4.72 8.50 -3.07
CA VAL A 49 -3.45 9.05 -3.55
C VAL A 49 -2.69 8.08 -4.44
N LEU A 50 -3.01 6.80 -4.39
CA LEU A 50 -2.42 5.79 -5.28
C LEU A 50 -3.43 4.68 -5.55
N ASP A 51 -3.49 4.25 -6.80
CA ASP A 51 -4.21 3.05 -7.22
C ASP A 51 -3.29 2.32 -8.18
N THR A 52 -2.81 1.14 -7.77
CA THR A 52 -1.89 0.36 -8.62
C THR A 52 -2.58 -0.23 -9.83
N GLN A 53 -3.91 -0.24 -9.83
CA GLN A 53 -4.69 -1.04 -10.76
C GLN A 53 -4.42 -2.54 -10.54
N CYS A 54 -5.01 -3.36 -11.35
CA CYS A 54 -4.89 -4.81 -11.25
C CYS A 54 -3.64 -5.26 -11.98
N VAL A 55 -2.52 -5.35 -11.25
CA VAL A 55 -1.20 -5.60 -11.84
C VAL A 55 -0.43 -6.65 -11.05
N GLY A 56 0.43 -7.38 -11.73
CA GLY A 56 1.41 -8.27 -11.10
C GLY A 56 2.77 -7.59 -11.01
N GLY A 57 3.77 -8.32 -10.50
CA GLY A 57 5.13 -7.83 -10.40
C GLY A 57 5.36 -6.92 -9.21
N SER A 58 6.48 -6.23 -9.23
CA SER A 58 6.90 -5.37 -8.12
C SER A 58 7.22 -3.96 -8.58
N LYS A 59 7.01 -2.98 -7.70
CA LYS A 59 7.31 -1.59 -7.99
C LYS A 59 7.39 -0.79 -6.69
N THR A 60 8.16 0.31 -6.71
CA THR A 60 8.16 1.30 -5.65
C THR A 60 7.56 2.59 -6.20
N GLU A 61 6.56 3.12 -5.50
CA GLU A 61 5.86 4.34 -5.88
C GLU A 61 6.09 5.43 -4.84
N ASP A 62 6.37 6.66 -5.30
CA ASP A 62 6.36 7.84 -4.44
C ASP A 62 4.92 8.34 -4.38
N LEU A 63 4.38 8.50 -3.17
CA LEU A 63 2.98 8.88 -3.02
C LEU A 63 2.73 10.36 -3.23
N ASN A 64 3.78 11.17 -3.33
CA ASN A 64 3.68 12.64 -3.55
C ASN A 64 2.84 13.34 -2.48
N ILE A 65 2.89 12.83 -1.26
CA ILE A 65 2.25 13.43 -0.09
C ILE A 65 3.30 13.58 1.01
N ARG A 66 3.10 14.55 1.88
CA ARG A 66 4.02 14.84 2.98
C ARG A 66 3.24 15.22 4.23
N GLY A 67 3.90 15.01 5.36
CA GLY A 67 3.39 15.48 6.64
C GLY A 67 2.58 14.43 7.39
N GLY A 68 2.14 14.79 8.58
CA GLY A 68 1.36 13.90 9.45
C GLY A 68 -0.03 13.66 8.91
N GLY A 69 -0.60 12.52 9.28
CA GLY A 69 -1.93 12.14 8.86
C GLY A 69 -2.14 10.65 8.91
N GLN A 70 -3.31 10.21 8.48
CA GLN A 70 -3.67 8.80 8.46
C GLN A 70 -3.53 8.25 7.05
N VAL A 71 -2.76 7.18 6.94
CA VAL A 71 -2.59 6.45 5.68
C VAL A 71 -3.30 5.11 5.80
N ARG A 72 -4.18 4.82 4.85
CA ARG A 72 -4.90 3.55 4.79
C ARG A 72 -4.52 2.83 3.51
N VAL A 73 -4.09 1.57 3.65
CA VAL A 73 -3.75 0.70 2.53
C VAL A 73 -4.84 -0.36 2.40
N VAL A 74 -5.43 -0.46 1.23
CA VAL A 74 -6.48 -1.45 0.94
C VAL A 74 -5.96 -2.38 -0.14
N ILE A 75 -5.85 -3.67 0.17
CA ILE A 75 -5.40 -4.68 -0.77
C ILE A 75 -6.60 -5.49 -1.24
N ASP A 76 -6.74 -5.58 -2.54
CA ASP A 76 -7.81 -6.34 -3.19
C ASP A 76 -7.15 -7.43 -4.05
N PRO A 77 -6.91 -8.60 -3.49
CA PRO A 77 -6.31 -9.70 -4.24
C PRO A 77 -7.31 -10.28 -5.23
N SER A 78 -6.80 -10.99 -6.23
CA SER A 78 -7.63 -11.65 -7.23
C SER A 78 -8.55 -10.67 -7.97
N CYS A 79 -8.07 -9.48 -8.23
CA CYS A 79 -8.86 -8.43 -8.86
C CYS A 79 -9.27 -8.75 -10.31
N LYS A 80 -8.69 -9.78 -10.92
CA LYS A 80 -9.09 -10.27 -12.24
C LYS A 80 -9.90 -11.56 -12.17
N GLY A 81 -10.40 -11.89 -10.98
CA GLY A 81 -11.18 -13.09 -10.77
C GLY A 81 -10.61 -13.90 -9.62
N LYS A 82 -11.31 -14.93 -9.21
CA LYS A 82 -10.86 -15.75 -8.10
C LYS A 82 -9.61 -16.54 -8.49
N ASN A 83 -8.59 -16.44 -7.66
CA ASN A 83 -7.39 -17.21 -7.81
C ASN A 83 -6.87 -17.58 -6.41
N SER A 84 -6.82 -18.87 -6.11
CA SER A 84 -6.42 -19.34 -4.79
C SER A 84 -4.91 -19.33 -4.57
N SER A 85 -4.12 -19.06 -5.60
CA SER A 85 -2.67 -19.03 -5.50
C SER A 85 -2.09 -17.63 -5.49
N THR A 86 -2.93 -16.60 -5.40
CA THR A 86 -2.41 -15.23 -5.34
C THR A 86 -1.68 -14.99 -4.02
N ALA A 87 -0.62 -14.20 -4.10
CA ALA A 87 0.17 -13.79 -2.94
C ALA A 87 0.71 -12.40 -3.19
N TRP A 88 0.91 -11.63 -2.12
CA TRP A 88 1.41 -10.27 -2.23
C TRP A 88 2.16 -9.90 -0.96
N ASP A 89 3.07 -8.93 -1.10
CA ASP A 89 3.64 -8.25 0.05
C ASP A 89 3.78 -6.77 -0.25
N PHE A 90 3.93 -5.98 0.80
CA PHE A 90 4.10 -4.54 0.63
C PHE A 90 4.85 -3.93 1.80
N LYS A 91 5.38 -2.74 1.55
CA LYS A 91 5.94 -1.86 2.59
C LYS A 91 5.44 -0.44 2.35
N LEU A 92 4.90 0.15 3.39
CA LEU A 92 4.65 1.59 3.39
C LEU A 92 5.80 2.23 4.17
N ILE A 93 6.57 3.07 3.51
CA ILE A 93 7.77 3.66 4.07
C ILE A 93 7.54 5.14 4.32
N CYS A 94 7.80 5.58 5.54
CA CYS A 94 7.76 6.98 5.92
C CYS A 94 9.20 7.41 6.15
N PRO A 95 9.92 7.88 5.11
CA PRO A 95 11.32 8.23 5.28
C PRO A 95 11.50 9.37 6.28
N VAL A 96 12.61 9.30 7.02
CA VAL A 96 13.00 10.38 7.91
C VAL A 96 13.46 11.55 7.05
N ASN A 97 13.11 12.76 7.47
CA ASN A 97 13.54 13.97 6.78
C ASN A 97 15.03 14.19 6.90
#